data_c681c194eb356c1067465a4fb250573a
#
_entry.id   c681c194eb356c1067465a4fb250573a
#
_cell.length_a   1.000
_cell.length_b   1.000
_cell.length_c   1.000
_cell.angle_alpha   90.00
_cell.angle_beta   90.00
_cell.angle_gamma   90.00
#
_symmetry.space_group_name_H-M   'P 1'
#
loop_
_entity.id
_entity.type
_entity.pdbx_description
1 polymer ?
#
loop_
_entity_poly.entity_id
_entity_poly.type
_entity_poly.pdbx_seq_one_letter_code
_entity_poly.pdbx_strand_id
1 'polypeptide(L)'
;MIVYHSSKKGFVDDVFNGTIADDIDHAFYVHLGRHTSPNEVMSWKNSMMHMYKVIDTPDIPDNSSIAIEYQIPLTSKRIDFIISGSDADGKSNIVIIELKQWEHAKISDKSDLIVTRFQHGETETIHPSYQAWSYAFMLENYNEAVESCHIALNPCAFLHNYADDGIISNARYSEYIGKAPLFLKNDAAKLREFIKKNIKYGSRHDLIWLIDKGRLRPSRQLADSLAAMLRGSREFVLLDDQKVVYETALRLARESNAHDRKHVLIVEGGPGTGKSVVAVNLLVQLTKEGMVAKYVSKNTAPREVYAAKLTGSYKRT
;
A
#
# COMPACT_ATOMS: atom_id res chain seq x y z
N MET A 1 -5.49 -6.00 12.21
CA MET A 1 -5.79 -7.40 12.60
C MET A 1 -4.81 -8.32 11.89
N ILE A 2 -4.15 -9.19 12.64
CA ILE A 2 -3.17 -10.14 12.11
C ILE A 2 -3.92 -11.43 11.76
N VAL A 3 -3.75 -11.95 10.54
CA VAL A 3 -4.34 -13.22 10.12
C VAL A 3 -3.40 -14.37 10.48
N TYR A 4 -2.21 -14.43 9.87
CA TYR A 4 -1.18 -15.39 10.25
C TYR A 4 -0.02 -14.68 10.92
N HIS A 5 0.50 -15.29 12.00
CA HIS A 5 1.65 -14.77 12.75
C HIS A 5 2.52 -15.89 13.26
N SER A 6 3.82 -15.79 13.00
CA SER A 6 4.80 -16.78 13.43
C SER A 6 6.20 -16.15 13.56
N SER A 7 7.16 -16.91 14.07
CA SER A 7 8.58 -16.59 13.89
C SER A 7 9.03 -16.98 12.47
N LYS A 8 10.18 -16.45 12.02
CA LYS A 8 10.79 -16.88 10.75
C LYS A 8 11.00 -18.41 10.72
N LYS A 9 11.45 -19.00 11.85
CA LYS A 9 11.60 -20.44 11.96
C LYS A 9 10.27 -21.17 11.77
N GLY A 10 9.23 -20.74 12.48
CA GLY A 10 7.90 -21.36 12.35
C GLY A 10 7.35 -21.25 10.94
N PHE A 11 7.47 -20.07 10.29
CA PHE A 11 7.07 -19.90 8.90
C PHE A 11 7.81 -20.87 7.94
N VAL A 12 9.13 -21.01 8.12
CA VAL A 12 9.94 -21.94 7.32
C VAL A 12 9.45 -23.39 7.51
N ASP A 13 9.16 -23.79 8.74
CA ASP A 13 8.64 -25.11 9.08
C ASP A 13 7.24 -25.32 8.46
N ASP A 14 6.32 -24.35 8.55
CA ASP A 14 4.96 -24.45 8.02
C ASP A 14 4.94 -24.51 6.48
N VAL A 15 5.82 -23.76 5.80
CA VAL A 15 5.96 -23.86 4.34
C VAL A 15 6.59 -25.19 3.94
N PHE A 16 7.63 -25.65 4.63
CA PHE A 16 8.29 -26.93 4.36
C PHE A 16 7.33 -28.11 4.54
N ASN A 17 6.50 -28.07 5.58
CA ASN A 17 5.49 -29.10 5.84
C ASN A 17 4.24 -28.98 4.94
N GLY A 18 4.11 -27.89 4.19
CA GLY A 18 2.99 -27.64 3.28
C GLY A 18 1.69 -27.20 3.95
N THR A 19 1.73 -26.81 5.24
CA THR A 19 0.54 -26.42 6.03
C THR A 19 0.18 -24.95 5.91
N ILE A 20 1.12 -24.09 5.49
CA ILE A 20 1.01 -22.62 5.52
C ILE A 20 -0.29 -22.06 4.93
N ALA A 21 -0.76 -22.61 3.80
CA ALA A 21 -1.97 -22.09 3.15
C ALA A 21 -3.24 -22.48 3.92
N ASP A 22 -3.26 -23.67 4.51
CA ASP A 22 -4.37 -24.17 5.35
C ASP A 22 -4.40 -23.38 6.67
N ASP A 23 -3.24 -23.09 7.25
CA ASP A 23 -3.12 -22.27 8.47
C ASP A 23 -3.64 -20.85 8.26
N ILE A 24 -3.31 -20.23 7.11
CA ILE A 24 -3.83 -18.91 6.74
C ILE A 24 -5.36 -18.97 6.54
N ASP A 25 -5.90 -19.94 5.79
CA ASP A 25 -7.35 -20.07 5.57
C ASP A 25 -8.10 -20.36 6.87
N HIS A 26 -7.55 -21.22 7.73
CA HIS A 26 -8.11 -21.46 9.05
C HIS A 26 -8.17 -20.19 9.90
N ALA A 27 -7.10 -19.40 9.90
CA ALA A 27 -7.07 -18.13 10.60
C ALA A 27 -8.10 -17.14 10.04
N PHE A 28 -8.28 -17.08 8.72
CA PHE A 28 -9.37 -16.31 8.10
C PHE A 28 -10.75 -16.76 8.59
N TYR A 29 -10.98 -18.06 8.63
CA TYR A 29 -12.25 -18.60 9.13
C TYR A 29 -12.50 -18.21 10.58
N VAL A 30 -11.51 -18.33 11.44
CA VAL A 30 -11.62 -17.93 12.86
C VAL A 30 -11.92 -16.44 13.03
N HIS A 31 -11.28 -15.59 12.24
CA HIS A 31 -11.42 -14.13 12.41
C HIS A 31 -12.61 -13.52 11.65
N LEU A 32 -12.98 -14.05 10.50
CA LEU A 32 -13.97 -13.47 9.61
C LEU A 32 -15.24 -14.35 9.43
N GLY A 33 -15.26 -15.56 10.00
CA GLY A 33 -16.37 -16.50 9.93
C GLY A 33 -16.62 -17.09 8.53
N ARG A 34 -15.64 -16.98 7.62
CA ARG A 34 -15.73 -17.50 6.26
C ARG A 34 -14.40 -18.03 5.78
N HIS A 35 -14.43 -19.10 4.98
CA HIS A 35 -13.28 -19.55 4.22
C HIS A 35 -13.00 -18.65 3.02
N THR A 36 -11.77 -18.67 2.58
CA THR A 36 -11.31 -17.91 1.42
C THR A 36 -11.59 -18.68 0.13
N SER A 37 -11.51 -18.03 -1.02
CA SER A 37 -11.68 -18.70 -2.31
C SER A 37 -10.51 -19.66 -2.58
N PRO A 38 -10.74 -20.82 -3.27
CA PRO A 38 -9.66 -21.73 -3.64
C PRO A 38 -8.52 -21.07 -4.43
N ASN A 39 -8.82 -20.05 -5.21
CA ASN A 39 -7.83 -19.29 -5.97
C ASN A 39 -6.92 -18.47 -5.06
N GLU A 40 -7.45 -17.88 -4.01
CA GLU A 40 -6.69 -17.10 -3.04
C GLU A 40 -5.80 -18.02 -2.19
N VAL A 41 -6.32 -19.19 -1.78
CA VAL A 41 -5.52 -20.24 -1.11
C VAL A 41 -4.35 -20.70 -1.97
N MET A 42 -4.60 -20.94 -3.27
CA MET A 42 -3.53 -21.32 -4.22
C MET A 42 -2.53 -20.17 -4.40
N SER A 43 -3.01 -18.93 -4.38
CA SER A 43 -2.15 -17.76 -4.45
C SER A 43 -1.19 -17.69 -3.26
N TRP A 44 -1.68 -17.92 -2.05
CA TRP A 44 -0.84 -17.99 -0.85
C TRP A 44 0.21 -19.09 -0.96
N LYS A 45 -0.21 -20.30 -1.32
CA LYS A 45 0.71 -21.44 -1.47
C LYS A 45 1.87 -21.12 -2.39
N ASN A 46 1.59 -20.51 -3.54
CA ASN A 46 2.62 -20.12 -4.51
C ASN A 46 3.52 -19.01 -3.96
N SER A 47 2.93 -17.93 -3.47
CA SER A 47 3.68 -16.76 -2.99
C SER A 47 4.55 -17.09 -1.78
N MET A 48 4.03 -17.88 -0.82
CA MET A 48 4.78 -18.27 0.37
C MET A 48 5.95 -19.19 0.04
N MET A 49 5.85 -20.04 -0.98
CA MET A 49 6.99 -20.82 -1.47
C MET A 49 8.10 -19.93 -2.05
N HIS A 50 7.75 -18.82 -2.71
CA HIS A 50 8.75 -17.85 -3.17
C HIS A 50 9.39 -17.10 -2.00
N MET A 51 8.60 -16.71 -0.98
CA MET A 51 9.13 -16.10 0.24
C MET A 51 10.00 -17.04 1.05
N TYR A 52 9.63 -18.32 1.15
CA TYR A 52 10.48 -19.36 1.74
C TYR A 52 11.88 -19.37 1.12
N LYS A 53 11.98 -19.40 -0.22
CA LYS A 53 13.28 -19.36 -0.93
C LYS A 53 14.08 -18.08 -0.64
N VAL A 54 13.42 -16.99 -0.32
CA VAL A 54 14.07 -15.71 0.04
C VAL A 54 14.61 -15.74 1.45
N ILE A 55 13.81 -16.19 2.44
CA ILE A 55 14.13 -16.02 3.86
C ILE A 55 14.74 -17.26 4.54
N ASP A 56 14.69 -18.43 3.91
CA ASP A 56 15.34 -19.63 4.43
C ASP A 56 16.86 -19.53 4.28
N THR A 57 17.46 -18.84 5.24
CA THR A 57 18.90 -18.59 5.36
C THR A 57 19.27 -18.30 6.81
N PRO A 58 20.45 -18.73 7.29
CA PRO A 58 20.91 -18.40 8.64
C PRO A 58 21.20 -16.91 8.84
N ASP A 59 21.34 -16.15 7.76
CA ASP A 59 21.61 -14.70 7.83
C ASP A 59 20.42 -13.86 8.30
N ILE A 60 19.20 -14.40 8.21
CA ILE A 60 17.99 -13.81 8.75
C ILE A 60 17.65 -14.53 10.06
N PRO A 61 17.56 -13.81 11.19
CA PRO A 61 17.37 -14.44 12.49
C PRO A 61 16.09 -15.28 12.60
N ASP A 62 16.16 -16.46 13.19
CA ASP A 62 15.02 -17.37 13.34
C ASP A 62 13.89 -16.81 14.19
N ASN A 63 14.19 -15.89 15.09
CA ASN A 63 13.23 -15.20 15.95
C ASN A 63 12.73 -13.87 15.37
N SER A 64 12.97 -13.56 14.10
CA SER A 64 12.29 -12.47 13.41
C SER A 64 10.80 -12.80 13.31
N SER A 65 9.92 -11.82 13.65
CA SER A 65 8.48 -12.05 13.56
C SER A 65 7.99 -11.87 12.14
N ILE A 66 7.09 -12.75 11.70
CA ILE A 66 6.44 -12.73 10.38
C ILE A 66 4.94 -12.60 10.57
N ALA A 67 4.31 -11.75 9.76
CA ALA A 67 2.85 -11.75 9.57
C ALA A 67 2.50 -11.82 8.09
N ILE A 68 1.41 -12.50 7.80
CA ILE A 68 0.86 -12.64 6.45
C ILE A 68 -0.58 -12.15 6.48
N GLU A 69 -1.00 -11.47 5.40
CA GLU A 69 -2.35 -10.93 5.26
C GLU A 69 -2.73 -9.99 6.41
N TYR A 70 -1.81 -9.10 6.79
CA TYR A 70 -2.06 -8.13 7.84
C TYR A 70 -3.08 -7.10 7.38
N GLN A 71 -4.28 -7.15 7.96
CA GLN A 71 -5.31 -6.16 7.66
C GLN A 71 -4.98 -4.82 8.30
N ILE A 72 -4.80 -3.81 7.46
CA ILE A 72 -4.57 -2.43 7.90
C ILE A 72 -5.83 -1.92 8.61
N PRO A 73 -5.72 -1.46 9.86
CA PRO A 73 -6.88 -1.00 10.64
C PRO A 73 -7.69 0.09 9.90
N LEU A 74 -9.01 0.06 10.07
CA LEU A 74 -9.99 0.94 9.43
C LEU A 74 -10.03 0.87 7.90
N THR A 75 -9.40 -0.14 7.29
CA THR A 75 -9.46 -0.38 5.85
C THR A 75 -9.85 -1.83 5.57
N SER A 76 -10.23 -2.11 4.32
CA SER A 76 -10.35 -3.48 3.81
C SER A 76 -9.05 -3.99 3.19
N LYS A 77 -7.96 -3.21 3.27
CA LYS A 77 -6.69 -3.52 2.62
C LYS A 77 -5.80 -4.36 3.52
N ARG A 78 -5.02 -5.23 2.91
CA ARG A 78 -4.13 -6.16 3.60
C ARG A 78 -2.72 -6.02 3.03
N ILE A 79 -1.74 -6.16 3.91
CA ILE A 79 -0.32 -6.29 3.54
C ILE A 79 -0.03 -7.78 3.39
N ASP A 80 0.46 -8.19 2.24
CA ASP A 80 0.64 -9.60 1.92
C ASP A 80 1.67 -10.27 2.83
N PHE A 81 2.82 -9.62 3.08
CA PHE A 81 3.88 -10.19 3.90
C PHE A 81 4.64 -9.11 4.68
N ILE A 82 4.86 -9.36 5.97
CA ILE A 82 5.64 -8.51 6.87
C ILE A 82 6.70 -9.36 7.57
N ILE A 83 7.92 -8.83 7.65
CA ILE A 83 8.96 -9.37 8.54
C ILE A 83 9.53 -8.26 9.42
N SER A 84 9.75 -8.53 10.70
CA SER A 84 10.22 -7.54 11.67
C SER A 84 11.42 -8.01 12.48
N GLY A 85 12.20 -7.03 12.91
CA GLY A 85 13.40 -7.22 13.73
C GLY A 85 14.09 -5.90 13.99
N SER A 86 15.41 -5.91 14.05
CA SER A 86 16.22 -4.68 14.17
C SER A 86 17.41 -4.70 13.22
N ASP A 87 17.85 -3.51 12.83
CA ASP A 87 19.03 -3.32 11.98
C ASP A 87 20.34 -3.48 12.78
N ALA A 88 21.47 -3.19 12.14
CA ALA A 88 22.80 -3.29 12.75
C ALA A 88 23.00 -2.31 13.92
N ASP A 89 22.27 -1.19 13.93
CA ASP A 89 22.31 -0.18 14.99
C ASP A 89 21.32 -0.49 16.13
N GLY A 90 20.57 -1.60 16.02
CA GLY A 90 19.55 -2.01 16.99
C GLY A 90 18.25 -1.24 16.90
N LYS A 91 18.02 -0.47 15.84
CA LYS A 91 16.75 0.22 15.59
C LYS A 91 15.68 -0.76 15.14
N SER A 92 14.46 -0.56 15.62
CA SER A 92 13.30 -1.36 15.24
C SER A 92 12.96 -1.17 13.79
N ASN A 93 12.90 -2.26 13.03
CA ASN A 93 12.65 -2.25 11.59
C ASN A 93 11.56 -3.26 11.20
N ILE A 94 10.74 -2.86 10.25
CA ILE A 94 9.75 -3.72 9.59
C ILE A 94 9.96 -3.60 8.08
N VAL A 95 10.05 -4.75 7.41
CA VAL A 95 10.00 -4.83 5.95
C VAL A 95 8.59 -5.24 5.54
N ILE A 96 7.96 -4.41 4.70
CA ILE A 96 6.63 -4.63 4.13
C ILE A 96 6.82 -5.08 2.69
N ILE A 97 6.29 -6.24 2.34
CA ILE A 97 6.47 -6.83 1.01
C ILE A 97 5.10 -7.05 0.36
N GLU A 98 4.85 -6.35 -0.72
CA GLU A 98 3.71 -6.58 -1.60
C GLU A 98 4.07 -7.69 -2.59
N LEU A 99 3.27 -8.75 -2.65
CA LEU A 99 3.50 -9.93 -3.48
C LEU A 99 2.59 -9.95 -4.70
N LYS A 100 3.16 -10.14 -5.88
CA LYS A 100 2.39 -10.27 -7.13
C LYS A 100 2.81 -11.51 -7.91
N GLN A 101 1.81 -12.23 -8.41
CA GLN A 101 2.00 -13.38 -9.29
C GLN A 101 1.87 -13.02 -10.79
N TRP A 102 1.94 -11.73 -11.10
CA TRP A 102 1.80 -11.29 -12.48
C TRP A 102 2.93 -11.86 -13.35
N GLU A 103 2.58 -12.20 -14.58
CA GLU A 103 3.52 -12.63 -15.62
C GLU A 103 3.68 -11.55 -16.70
N HIS A 104 2.65 -10.71 -16.86
CA HIS A 104 2.58 -9.69 -17.90
C HIS A 104 1.96 -8.41 -17.35
N ALA A 105 2.43 -7.28 -17.90
CA ALA A 105 1.85 -5.97 -17.67
C ALA A 105 1.88 -5.15 -18.96
N LYS A 106 1.08 -4.08 -19.02
CA LYS A 106 1.10 -3.07 -20.08
C LYS A 106 1.05 -1.68 -19.43
N ILE A 107 1.64 -0.71 -20.09
CA ILE A 107 1.55 0.68 -19.67
C ILE A 107 0.09 1.14 -19.84
N SER A 108 -0.47 1.77 -18.80
CA SER A 108 -1.77 2.44 -18.89
C SER A 108 -1.62 3.82 -19.52
N ASP A 109 -2.68 4.35 -20.14
CA ASP A 109 -2.76 5.75 -20.56
C ASP A 109 -2.82 6.72 -19.37
N LYS A 110 -3.14 6.22 -18.15
CA LYS A 110 -3.12 6.96 -16.90
C LYS A 110 -1.73 6.92 -16.26
N SER A 111 -1.29 8.05 -15.69
CA SER A 111 0.11 8.26 -15.29
C SER A 111 0.64 7.23 -14.29
N ASP A 112 -0.16 6.87 -13.30
CA ASP A 112 0.29 6.11 -12.13
C ASP A 112 -0.31 4.69 -12.08
N LEU A 113 -1.04 4.29 -13.15
CA LEU A 113 -1.63 2.98 -13.25
C LEU A 113 -0.85 2.08 -14.21
N ILE A 114 -1.09 0.79 -14.06
CA ILE A 114 -0.61 -0.26 -14.92
C ILE A 114 -1.77 -1.18 -15.29
N VAL A 115 -1.71 -1.79 -16.47
CA VAL A 115 -2.68 -2.79 -16.90
C VAL A 115 -2.07 -4.17 -16.72
N THR A 116 -2.78 -5.06 -16.06
CA THR A 116 -2.40 -6.48 -15.96
C THR A 116 -3.60 -7.37 -16.22
N ARG A 117 -3.34 -8.66 -16.42
CA ARG A 117 -4.38 -9.63 -16.72
C ARG A 117 -4.78 -10.39 -15.47
N PHE A 118 -6.07 -10.30 -15.11
CA PHE A 118 -6.72 -11.14 -14.12
C PHE A 118 -7.64 -12.16 -14.81
N GLN A 119 -8.30 -13.02 -14.03
CA GLN A 119 -9.20 -14.05 -14.54
C GLN A 119 -10.34 -13.50 -15.43
N HIS A 120 -10.79 -12.28 -15.15
CA HIS A 120 -11.88 -11.62 -15.89
C HIS A 120 -11.40 -10.70 -17.02
N GLY A 121 -10.11 -10.76 -17.36
CA GLY A 121 -9.52 -9.94 -18.43
C GLY A 121 -8.47 -8.94 -17.97
N GLU A 122 -8.13 -8.02 -18.87
CA GLU A 122 -7.19 -6.94 -18.56
C GLU A 122 -7.86 -5.89 -17.65
N THR A 123 -7.17 -5.52 -16.60
CA THR A 123 -7.67 -4.54 -15.60
C THR A 123 -6.58 -3.54 -15.28
N GLU A 124 -6.95 -2.27 -15.19
CA GLU A 124 -6.09 -1.22 -14.67
C GLU A 124 -6.01 -1.33 -13.16
N THR A 125 -4.80 -1.25 -12.65
CA THR A 125 -4.52 -1.29 -11.22
C THR A 125 -3.35 -0.38 -10.89
N ILE A 126 -3.10 -0.15 -9.61
CA ILE A 126 -1.96 0.64 -9.15
C ILE A 126 -0.65 -0.13 -9.33
N HIS A 127 0.44 0.62 -9.46
CA HIS A 127 1.77 0.02 -9.51
C HIS A 127 2.13 -0.64 -8.16
N PRO A 128 2.71 -1.87 -8.13
CA PRO A 128 3.00 -2.58 -6.88
C PRO A 128 3.89 -1.83 -5.89
N SER A 129 4.90 -1.09 -6.38
CA SER A 129 5.72 -0.22 -5.52
C SER A 129 4.90 0.92 -4.91
N TYR A 130 3.95 1.50 -5.65
CA TYR A 130 3.02 2.48 -5.09
C TYR A 130 2.17 1.86 -3.99
N GLN A 131 1.67 0.65 -4.20
CA GLN A 131 0.83 -0.07 -3.23
C GLN A 131 1.60 -0.28 -1.92
N ALA A 132 2.79 -0.90 -1.99
CA ALA A 132 3.63 -1.15 -0.82
C ALA A 132 3.98 0.15 -0.08
N TRP A 133 4.40 1.20 -0.80
CA TRP A 133 4.69 2.50 -0.22
C TRP A 133 3.47 3.14 0.43
N SER A 134 2.30 3.07 -0.21
CA SER A 134 1.07 3.67 0.33
C SER A 134 0.65 3.05 1.66
N TYR A 135 0.87 1.75 1.83
CA TYR A 135 0.59 1.03 3.08
C TYR A 135 1.56 1.42 4.19
N ALA A 136 2.87 1.50 3.88
CA ALA A 136 3.86 1.99 4.83
C ALA A 136 3.56 3.43 5.25
N PHE A 137 3.29 4.32 4.29
CA PHE A 137 2.92 5.71 4.54
C PHE A 137 1.70 5.83 5.46
N MET A 138 0.68 4.98 5.25
CA MET A 138 -0.49 4.97 6.10
C MET A 138 -0.14 4.57 7.55
N LEU A 139 0.65 3.52 7.73
CA LEU A 139 1.08 3.10 9.07
C LEU A 139 1.94 4.17 9.76
N GLU A 140 2.88 4.79 9.05
CA GLU A 140 3.74 5.87 9.58
C GLU A 140 2.92 7.08 10.05
N ASN A 141 1.88 7.45 9.31
CA ASN A 141 1.14 8.68 9.60
C ASN A 141 -0.06 8.50 10.53
N TYR A 142 -0.54 7.27 10.70
CA TYR A 142 -1.76 7.02 11.47
C TYR A 142 -1.60 6.06 12.65
N ASN A 143 -0.49 5.33 12.75
CA ASN A 143 -0.30 4.37 13.83
C ASN A 143 0.58 4.95 14.93
N GLU A 144 0.02 5.10 16.13
CA GLU A 144 0.72 5.68 17.29
C GLU A 144 1.98 4.88 17.70
N ALA A 145 1.95 3.55 17.53
CA ALA A 145 3.08 2.70 17.90
C ALA A 145 4.27 2.88 16.95
N VAL A 146 4.02 3.10 15.65
CA VAL A 146 5.07 3.37 14.67
C VAL A 146 5.82 4.65 15.02
N GLU A 147 5.09 5.72 15.36
CA GLU A 147 5.67 7.00 15.74
C GLU A 147 6.39 6.92 17.11
N SER A 148 5.69 6.44 18.14
CA SER A 148 6.20 6.44 19.52
C SER A 148 7.37 5.50 19.78
N CYS A 149 7.40 4.37 19.07
CA CYS A 149 8.48 3.38 19.15
C CYS A 149 9.57 3.58 18.08
N HIS A 150 9.46 4.64 17.26
CA HIS A 150 10.39 4.95 16.17
C HIS A 150 10.67 3.75 15.25
N ILE A 151 9.61 3.05 14.86
CA ILE A 151 9.71 1.87 13.99
C ILE A 151 9.93 2.33 12.55
N ALA A 152 11.06 1.95 11.96
CA ALA A 152 11.32 2.20 10.55
C ALA A 152 10.54 1.21 9.67
N LEU A 153 9.77 1.72 8.70
CA LEU A 153 9.03 0.91 7.73
C LEU A 153 9.77 0.93 6.39
N ASN A 154 10.05 -0.26 5.87
CA ASN A 154 10.82 -0.47 4.63
C ASN A 154 9.93 -1.21 3.61
N PRO A 155 9.11 -0.50 2.83
CA PRO A 155 8.25 -1.12 1.84
C PRO A 155 9.04 -1.58 0.62
N CYS A 156 8.60 -2.69 -0.01
CA CYS A 156 9.05 -3.14 -1.31
C CYS A 156 7.98 -3.99 -2.00
N ALA A 157 8.15 -4.26 -3.28
CA ALA A 157 7.28 -5.15 -4.04
C ALA A 157 8.08 -6.30 -4.66
N PHE A 158 7.51 -7.51 -4.63
CA PHE A 158 8.11 -8.69 -5.22
C PHE A 158 7.14 -9.36 -6.21
N LEU A 159 7.45 -9.22 -7.50
CA LEU A 159 6.72 -9.83 -8.60
C LEU A 159 7.43 -11.13 -9.00
N HIS A 160 7.20 -12.19 -8.24
CA HIS A 160 8.00 -13.40 -8.31
C HIS A 160 7.84 -14.24 -9.59
N ASN A 161 6.83 -13.97 -10.43
CA ASN A 161 6.65 -14.59 -11.74
C ASN A 161 7.02 -13.68 -12.92
N TYR A 162 7.21 -12.37 -12.67
CA TYR A 162 7.39 -11.37 -13.71
C TYR A 162 8.85 -11.30 -14.17
N ALA A 163 9.08 -11.55 -15.46
CA ALA A 163 10.38 -11.27 -16.09
C ALA A 163 10.45 -9.80 -16.51
N ASP A 164 11.59 -9.15 -16.30
CA ASP A 164 11.72 -7.73 -16.65
C ASP A 164 11.64 -7.53 -18.18
N ASP A 165 10.61 -6.79 -18.58
CA ASP A 165 10.35 -6.38 -19.98
C ASP A 165 10.41 -4.85 -20.14
N GLY A 166 10.88 -4.13 -19.11
CA GLY A 166 10.96 -2.67 -19.09
C GLY A 166 9.62 -1.95 -18.92
N ILE A 167 8.51 -2.68 -18.72
CA ILE A 167 7.18 -2.09 -18.52
C ILE A 167 6.96 -1.75 -17.05
N ILE A 168 7.10 -2.75 -16.18
CA ILE A 168 6.91 -2.52 -14.73
C ILE A 168 8.04 -1.69 -14.11
N SER A 169 9.24 -1.76 -14.68
CA SER A 169 10.43 -0.99 -14.27
C SER A 169 10.57 0.35 -15.01
N ASN A 170 9.55 0.76 -15.79
CA ASN A 170 9.62 1.97 -16.62
C ASN A 170 9.90 3.22 -15.78
N ALA A 171 10.71 4.15 -16.35
CA ALA A 171 11.11 5.38 -15.69
C ALA A 171 9.94 6.26 -15.19
N ARG A 172 8.75 6.14 -15.76
CA ARG A 172 7.54 6.85 -15.29
C ARG A 172 7.15 6.47 -13.85
N TYR A 173 7.54 5.29 -13.38
CA TYR A 173 7.28 4.79 -12.01
C TYR A 173 8.47 4.97 -11.07
N SER A 174 9.56 5.63 -11.52
CA SER A 174 10.81 5.77 -10.76
C SER A 174 10.61 6.39 -9.38
N GLU A 175 9.67 7.33 -9.22
CA GLU A 175 9.35 7.94 -7.93
C GLU A 175 8.88 6.88 -6.92
N TYR A 176 8.01 5.97 -7.34
CA TYR A 176 7.47 4.92 -6.46
C TYR A 176 8.47 3.79 -6.23
N ILE A 177 9.21 3.42 -7.27
CA ILE A 177 10.28 2.41 -7.17
C ILE A 177 11.39 2.89 -6.23
N GLY A 178 11.70 4.20 -6.23
CA GLY A 178 12.64 4.81 -5.30
C GLY A 178 12.18 4.75 -3.83
N LYS A 179 10.87 4.79 -3.58
CA LYS A 179 10.28 4.71 -2.24
C LYS A 179 10.05 3.26 -1.77
N ALA A 180 9.72 2.37 -2.69
CA ALA A 180 9.50 0.94 -2.47
C ALA A 180 10.17 0.16 -3.60
N PRO A 181 11.40 -0.33 -3.40
CA PRO A 181 12.14 -1.08 -4.40
C PRO A 181 11.35 -2.23 -4.99
N LEU A 182 11.54 -2.45 -6.29
CA LEU A 182 10.89 -3.49 -7.07
C LEU A 182 11.83 -4.67 -7.24
N PHE A 183 11.37 -5.87 -6.91
CA PHE A 183 12.06 -7.14 -7.12
C PHE A 183 11.25 -8.01 -8.08
N LEU A 184 11.91 -8.63 -9.03
CA LEU A 184 11.30 -9.43 -10.07
C LEU A 184 11.67 -10.91 -9.94
N LYS A 185 11.22 -11.75 -10.86
CA LYS A 185 11.36 -13.22 -10.85
C LYS A 185 12.76 -13.72 -10.47
N ASN A 186 13.81 -13.06 -10.94
CA ASN A 186 15.19 -13.47 -10.72
C ASN A 186 15.88 -12.70 -9.57
N ASP A 187 15.15 -11.86 -8.84
CA ASP A 187 15.71 -10.97 -7.83
C ASP A 187 15.57 -11.48 -6.39
N ALA A 188 15.25 -12.77 -6.20
CA ALA A 188 15.12 -13.36 -4.86
C ALA A 188 16.37 -13.11 -3.98
N ALA A 189 17.56 -13.18 -4.55
CA ALA A 189 18.80 -12.88 -3.83
C ALA A 189 18.91 -11.38 -3.47
N LYS A 190 18.49 -10.48 -4.35
CA LYS A 190 18.49 -9.04 -4.06
C LYS A 190 17.45 -8.69 -2.97
N LEU A 191 16.26 -9.31 -3.00
CA LEU A 191 15.26 -9.16 -1.95
C LEU A 191 15.79 -9.68 -0.61
N ARG A 192 16.49 -10.82 -0.60
CA ARG A 192 17.17 -11.35 0.59
C ARG A 192 18.14 -10.32 1.17
N GLU A 193 19.01 -9.73 0.35
CA GLU A 193 19.96 -8.72 0.80
C GLU A 193 19.24 -7.46 1.32
N PHE A 194 18.13 -7.06 0.69
CA PHE A 194 17.30 -5.96 1.19
C PHE A 194 16.72 -6.28 2.58
N ILE A 195 16.21 -7.49 2.81
CA ILE A 195 15.73 -7.92 4.14
C ILE A 195 16.88 -7.94 5.15
N LYS A 196 18.03 -8.56 4.81
CA LYS A 196 19.21 -8.66 5.69
C LYS A 196 19.78 -7.29 6.10
N LYS A 197 19.70 -6.31 5.23
CA LYS A 197 20.12 -4.93 5.53
C LYS A 197 19.26 -4.32 6.63
N ASN A 198 17.95 -4.56 6.61
CA ASN A 198 16.99 -3.97 7.53
C ASN A 198 16.74 -4.83 8.78
N ILE A 199 16.91 -6.16 8.67
CA ILE A 199 16.67 -7.13 9.74
C ILE A 199 17.97 -7.90 10.00
N LYS A 200 18.81 -7.36 10.87
CA LYS A 200 20.08 -7.95 11.28
C LYS A 200 19.93 -8.82 12.52
N TYR A 201 19.04 -8.40 13.42
CA TYR A 201 18.74 -9.11 14.66
C TYR A 201 17.23 -9.35 14.75
N GLY A 202 16.85 -10.44 15.39
CA GLY A 202 15.45 -10.72 15.68
C GLY A 202 14.85 -9.70 16.67
N SER A 203 13.55 -9.61 16.69
CA SER A 203 12.85 -8.65 17.51
C SER A 203 12.91 -9.03 19.00
N ARG A 204 13.27 -8.09 19.86
CA ARG A 204 13.16 -8.25 21.34
C ARG A 204 11.70 -8.14 21.80
N HIS A 205 10.91 -7.35 21.09
CA HIS A 205 9.48 -7.18 21.27
C HIS A 205 8.80 -7.43 19.94
N ASP A 206 7.62 -8.02 19.96
CA ASP A 206 6.88 -8.26 18.73
C ASP A 206 6.33 -6.94 18.17
N LEU A 207 7.08 -6.36 17.23
CA LEU A 207 6.75 -5.07 16.61
C LEU A 207 5.42 -5.14 15.84
N ILE A 208 5.07 -6.32 15.30
CA ILE A 208 3.84 -6.52 14.53
C ILE A 208 2.63 -6.42 15.48
N TRP A 209 2.71 -7.02 16.68
CA TRP A 209 1.69 -6.87 17.71
C TRP A 209 1.60 -5.45 18.23
N LEU A 210 2.72 -4.73 18.35
CA LEU A 210 2.69 -3.32 18.75
C LEU A 210 1.94 -2.48 17.74
N ILE A 211 2.14 -2.69 16.44
CA ILE A 211 1.39 -1.99 15.38
C ILE A 211 -0.08 -2.40 15.38
N ASP A 212 -0.39 -3.70 15.54
CA ASP A 212 -1.77 -4.17 15.54
C ASP A 212 -2.61 -3.58 16.69
N LYS A 213 -2.00 -3.43 17.86
CA LYS A 213 -2.62 -2.82 19.05
C LYS A 213 -2.47 -1.30 19.09
N GLY A 214 -1.65 -0.73 18.24
CA GLY A 214 -1.41 0.70 18.15
C GLY A 214 -2.70 1.45 17.85
N ARG A 215 -2.98 2.52 18.60
CA ARG A 215 -4.13 3.38 18.33
C ARG A 215 -3.94 4.09 17.00
N LEU A 216 -5.02 4.17 16.23
CA LEU A 216 -5.03 4.99 15.04
C LEU A 216 -5.37 6.42 15.43
N ARG A 217 -4.43 7.30 15.21
CA ARG A 217 -4.62 8.74 15.37
C ARG A 217 -4.27 9.41 14.06
N PRO A 218 -5.09 10.38 13.62
CA PRO A 218 -4.62 11.27 12.57
C PRO A 218 -3.40 11.99 13.11
N SER A 219 -2.25 11.83 12.47
CA SER A 219 -1.05 12.59 12.83
C SER A 219 -1.37 14.10 12.74
N ARG A 220 -0.70 14.93 13.54
CA ARG A 220 -0.76 16.41 13.37
C ARG A 220 -0.43 16.79 11.93
N GLN A 221 0.39 16.01 11.27
CA GLN A 221 0.72 16.12 9.86
C GLN A 221 -0.49 16.06 8.92
N LEU A 222 -1.57 15.31 9.23
CA LEU A 222 -2.74 15.28 8.33
C LEU A 222 -3.40 16.66 8.18
N ALA A 223 -3.52 17.41 9.26
CA ALA A 223 -4.05 18.78 9.19
C ALA A 223 -3.08 19.73 8.47
N ASP A 224 -1.77 19.51 8.66
CA ASP A 224 -0.71 20.26 8.01
C ASP A 224 -0.54 19.82 6.56
N SER A 225 -0.74 18.53 6.25
CA SER A 225 -0.75 17.97 4.90
C SER A 225 -1.90 18.52 4.06
N LEU A 226 -3.10 18.71 4.62
CA LEU A 226 -4.19 19.41 3.93
C LEU A 226 -3.79 20.85 3.56
N ALA A 227 -3.15 21.56 4.48
CA ALA A 227 -2.66 22.90 4.22
C ALA A 227 -1.48 22.93 3.23
N ALA A 228 -0.62 21.91 3.26
CA ALA A 228 0.53 21.76 2.35
C ALA A 228 0.10 21.34 0.95
N MET A 229 -0.91 20.48 0.79
CA MET A 229 -1.52 20.15 -0.52
C MET A 229 -2.03 21.40 -1.25
N LEU A 230 -2.62 22.29 -0.51
CA LEU A 230 -3.10 23.56 -1.06
C LEU A 230 -1.94 24.50 -1.48
N ARG A 231 -0.78 24.35 -0.84
CA ARG A 231 0.47 25.05 -1.19
C ARG A 231 1.32 24.34 -2.23
N GLY A 232 0.87 23.16 -2.72
CA GLY A 232 1.51 22.48 -3.83
C GLY A 232 2.23 21.17 -3.52
N SER A 233 2.27 20.71 -2.27
CA SER A 233 2.88 19.42 -1.97
C SER A 233 1.94 18.24 -2.28
N ARG A 234 2.52 17.10 -2.73
CA ARG A 234 1.79 15.86 -3.06
C ARG A 234 1.66 14.96 -1.82
N GLU A 235 0.98 15.41 -0.77
CA GLU A 235 1.07 14.73 0.53
C GLU A 235 -0.08 13.78 0.88
N PHE A 236 -1.10 13.62 0.02
CA PHE A 236 -2.12 12.59 0.23
C PHE A 236 -1.86 11.37 -0.62
N VAL A 237 -1.52 10.27 0.03
CA VAL A 237 -1.43 8.97 -0.61
C VAL A 237 -2.84 8.38 -0.69
N LEU A 238 -3.30 8.18 -1.92
CA LEU A 238 -4.56 7.51 -2.20
C LEU A 238 -4.33 6.01 -2.22
N LEU A 239 -5.14 5.26 -1.50
CA LEU A 239 -5.00 3.81 -1.44
C LEU A 239 -5.74 3.17 -2.64
N ASP A 240 -5.07 2.21 -3.28
CA ASP A 240 -5.64 1.30 -4.28
C ASP A 240 -6.78 1.90 -5.14
N ASP A 241 -8.04 1.51 -4.87
CA ASP A 241 -9.20 1.94 -5.63
C ASP A 241 -9.41 3.46 -5.61
N GLN A 242 -9.04 4.14 -4.52
CA GLN A 242 -9.07 5.61 -4.44
C GLN A 242 -8.15 6.22 -5.50
N LYS A 243 -6.95 5.63 -5.70
CA LYS A 243 -6.00 6.09 -6.71
C LYS A 243 -6.53 5.83 -8.13
N VAL A 244 -7.13 4.66 -8.37
CA VAL A 244 -7.75 4.32 -9.67
C VAL A 244 -8.89 5.29 -10.01
N VAL A 245 -9.77 5.57 -9.04
CA VAL A 245 -10.86 6.54 -9.20
C VAL A 245 -10.32 7.94 -9.47
N TYR A 246 -9.33 8.37 -8.73
CA TYR A 246 -8.68 9.68 -8.89
C TYR A 246 -8.09 9.84 -10.30
N GLU A 247 -7.28 8.89 -10.76
CA GLU A 247 -6.67 8.94 -12.09
C GLU A 247 -7.72 8.91 -13.21
N THR A 248 -8.77 8.10 -13.02
CA THR A 248 -9.90 8.05 -13.98
C THR A 248 -10.61 9.38 -14.06
N ALA A 249 -10.95 10.00 -12.93
CA ALA A 249 -11.61 11.29 -12.88
C ALA A 249 -10.76 12.41 -13.49
N LEU A 250 -9.46 12.39 -13.19
CA LEU A 250 -8.51 13.37 -13.71
C LEU A 250 -8.38 13.27 -15.25
N ARG A 251 -8.28 12.05 -15.78
CA ARG A 251 -8.27 11.81 -17.23
C ARG A 251 -9.56 12.35 -17.89
N LEU A 252 -10.72 11.99 -17.36
CA LEU A 252 -12.01 12.45 -17.89
C LEU A 252 -12.14 13.98 -17.85
N ALA A 253 -11.65 14.62 -16.79
CA ALA A 253 -11.66 16.09 -16.70
C ALA A 253 -10.77 16.75 -17.76
N ARG A 254 -9.58 16.19 -17.99
CA ARG A 254 -8.66 16.67 -19.04
C ARG A 254 -9.26 16.47 -20.44
N GLU A 255 -9.89 15.31 -20.69
CA GLU A 255 -10.61 15.06 -21.97
C GLU A 255 -11.77 16.03 -22.17
N SER A 256 -12.57 16.31 -21.12
CA SER A 256 -13.64 17.29 -21.16
C SER A 256 -13.13 18.67 -21.54
N ASN A 257 -12.02 19.07 -20.94
CA ASN A 257 -11.41 20.40 -21.20
C ASN A 257 -10.80 20.50 -22.60
N ALA A 258 -10.24 19.40 -23.13
CA ALA A 258 -9.59 19.38 -24.45
C ALA A 258 -10.58 19.26 -25.62
N HIS A 259 -11.70 18.58 -25.44
CA HIS A 259 -12.62 18.18 -26.55
C HIS A 259 -14.06 18.67 -26.37
N ASP A 260 -14.35 19.53 -25.39
CA ASP A 260 -15.70 20.02 -25.05
C ASP A 260 -16.73 18.88 -24.89
N ARG A 261 -16.28 17.77 -24.31
CA ARG A 261 -17.13 16.62 -24.01
C ARG A 261 -17.53 16.65 -22.55
N LYS A 262 -18.81 16.33 -22.28
CA LYS A 262 -19.31 16.18 -20.91
C LYS A 262 -19.19 14.72 -20.46
N HIS A 263 -18.56 14.51 -19.31
CA HIS A 263 -18.46 13.20 -18.69
C HIS A 263 -19.17 13.21 -17.33
N VAL A 264 -19.75 12.08 -16.95
CA VAL A 264 -20.29 11.84 -15.61
C VAL A 264 -19.58 10.60 -15.05
N LEU A 265 -18.91 10.75 -13.90
CA LEU A 265 -18.31 9.66 -13.17
C LEU A 265 -19.06 9.48 -11.86
N ILE A 266 -19.67 8.31 -11.67
CA ILE A 266 -20.34 7.94 -10.42
C ILE A 266 -19.37 7.10 -9.60
N VAL A 267 -19.09 7.55 -8.36
CA VAL A 267 -18.20 6.85 -7.43
C VAL A 267 -19.03 6.37 -6.24
N GLU A 268 -19.21 5.07 -6.18
CA GLU A 268 -19.93 4.42 -5.07
C GLU A 268 -18.96 3.91 -4.01
N GLY A 269 -19.38 3.95 -2.77
CA GLY A 269 -18.60 3.44 -1.64
C GLY A 269 -19.28 3.71 -0.30
N GLY A 270 -19.09 2.82 0.67
CA GLY A 270 -19.64 2.93 2.00
C GLY A 270 -19.07 4.13 2.80
N PRO A 271 -19.57 4.36 4.02
CA PRO A 271 -18.99 5.33 4.95
C PRO A 271 -17.51 5.02 5.22
N GLY A 272 -16.66 6.05 5.33
CA GLY A 272 -15.25 5.89 5.66
C GLY A 272 -14.33 5.42 4.53
N THR A 273 -14.84 5.13 3.32
CA THR A 273 -14.02 4.65 2.17
C THR A 273 -13.14 5.72 1.52
N GLY A 274 -13.16 6.96 2.04
CA GLY A 274 -12.28 8.03 1.57
C GLY A 274 -12.78 8.80 0.34
N LYS A 275 -14.07 8.70 -0.04
CA LYS A 275 -14.64 9.48 -1.17
C LYS A 275 -14.33 10.97 -1.11
N SER A 276 -14.45 11.58 0.08
CA SER A 276 -14.15 12.99 0.28
C SER A 276 -12.65 13.29 0.10
N VAL A 277 -11.77 12.36 0.46
CA VAL A 277 -10.32 12.49 0.24
C VAL A 277 -10.02 12.54 -1.25
N VAL A 278 -10.61 11.64 -2.04
CA VAL A 278 -10.48 11.65 -3.50
C VAL A 278 -10.99 12.96 -4.08
N ALA A 279 -12.18 13.41 -3.67
CA ALA A 279 -12.78 14.64 -4.18
C ALA A 279 -11.95 15.90 -3.88
N VAL A 280 -11.36 16.00 -2.69
CA VAL A 280 -10.48 17.13 -2.31
C VAL A 280 -9.17 17.09 -3.10
N ASN A 281 -8.58 15.90 -3.28
CA ASN A 281 -7.39 15.73 -4.11
C ASN A 281 -7.64 16.17 -5.57
N LEU A 282 -8.77 15.77 -6.14
CA LEU A 282 -9.19 16.21 -7.47
C LEU A 282 -9.37 17.73 -7.54
N LEU A 283 -10.06 18.32 -6.58
CA LEU A 283 -10.25 19.77 -6.52
C LEU A 283 -8.92 20.51 -6.56
N VAL A 284 -7.96 20.09 -5.74
CA VAL A 284 -6.62 20.70 -5.69
C VAL A 284 -5.88 20.54 -7.01
N GLN A 285 -5.88 19.33 -7.59
CA GLN A 285 -5.14 19.05 -8.80
C GLN A 285 -5.72 19.79 -10.01
N LEU A 286 -7.04 19.77 -10.17
CA LEU A 286 -7.71 20.49 -11.27
C LEU A 286 -7.50 22.00 -11.18
N THR A 287 -7.52 22.56 -9.96
CA THR A 287 -7.22 23.97 -9.73
C THR A 287 -5.77 24.31 -10.09
N LYS A 288 -4.80 23.43 -9.77
CA LYS A 288 -3.39 23.61 -10.18
C LYS A 288 -3.22 23.58 -11.70
N GLU A 289 -4.03 22.81 -12.41
CA GLU A 289 -4.04 22.72 -13.87
C GLU A 289 -4.82 23.88 -14.52
N GLY A 290 -5.28 24.86 -13.71
CA GLY A 290 -6.01 26.05 -14.21
C GLY A 290 -7.49 25.77 -14.55
N MET A 291 -8.01 24.60 -14.19
CA MET A 291 -9.42 24.27 -14.43
C MET A 291 -10.31 24.83 -13.31
N VAL A 292 -11.51 25.29 -13.68
CA VAL A 292 -12.51 25.72 -12.70
C VAL A 292 -13.20 24.48 -12.11
N ALA A 293 -12.89 24.17 -10.85
CA ALA A 293 -13.45 23.05 -10.13
C ALA A 293 -14.28 23.51 -8.92
N LYS A 294 -15.39 22.83 -8.64
CA LYS A 294 -16.24 23.15 -7.49
C LYS A 294 -16.53 21.89 -6.69
N TYR A 295 -16.30 21.94 -5.39
CA TYR A 295 -16.74 20.92 -4.44
C TYR A 295 -18.10 21.27 -3.87
N VAL A 296 -19.07 20.37 -4.06
CA VAL A 296 -20.45 20.55 -3.57
C VAL A 296 -20.77 19.44 -2.58
N SER A 297 -21.26 19.82 -1.40
CA SER A 297 -21.67 18.87 -0.35
C SER A 297 -22.96 19.35 0.33
N LYS A 298 -23.85 18.41 0.65
CA LYS A 298 -25.03 18.70 1.52
C LYS A 298 -24.62 18.93 2.98
N ASN A 299 -23.48 18.39 3.40
CA ASN A 299 -23.00 18.51 4.79
C ASN A 299 -22.22 19.83 4.96
N THR A 300 -22.68 20.70 5.86
CA THR A 300 -22.09 22.01 6.14
C THR A 300 -20.73 21.92 6.84
N ALA A 301 -20.56 20.99 7.77
CA ALA A 301 -19.34 20.90 8.59
C ALA A 301 -18.04 20.67 7.77
N PRO A 302 -17.95 19.72 6.83
CA PRO A 302 -16.77 19.61 5.97
C PRO A 302 -16.55 20.84 5.09
N ARG A 303 -17.62 21.47 4.61
CA ARG A 303 -17.56 22.65 3.76
C ARG A 303 -16.91 23.83 4.49
N GLU A 304 -17.31 24.08 5.73
CA GLU A 304 -16.75 25.19 6.54
C GLU A 304 -15.29 24.94 6.90
N VAL A 305 -14.92 23.71 7.26
CA VAL A 305 -13.52 23.35 7.54
C VAL A 305 -12.63 23.53 6.29
N TYR A 306 -13.11 23.08 5.14
CA TYR A 306 -12.37 23.23 3.87
C TYR A 306 -12.32 24.70 3.46
N ALA A 307 -13.42 25.47 3.56
CA ALA A 307 -13.43 26.88 3.26
C ALA A 307 -12.46 27.67 4.15
N ALA A 308 -12.48 27.44 5.46
CA ALA A 308 -11.59 28.12 6.40
C ALA A 308 -10.10 27.85 6.13
N LYS A 309 -9.76 26.60 5.76
CA LYS A 309 -8.37 26.21 5.42
C LYS A 309 -7.95 26.62 4.01
N LEU A 310 -8.86 26.66 3.05
CA LEU A 310 -8.61 27.09 1.68
C LEU A 310 -8.48 28.61 1.56
N THR A 311 -9.33 29.39 2.24
CA THR A 311 -9.31 30.86 2.19
C THR A 311 -8.16 31.48 2.98
N GLY A 312 -7.66 30.82 4.03
CA GLY A 312 -6.47 31.27 4.77
C GLY A 312 -5.17 31.22 3.94
N SER A 313 -5.16 30.53 2.80
CA SER A 313 -3.99 30.41 1.90
C SER A 313 -4.00 31.41 0.74
N TYR A 314 -5.10 32.07 0.46
CA TYR A 314 -5.24 33.12 -0.55
C TYR A 314 -5.48 34.46 0.13
N LYS A 315 -4.43 35.12 0.65
CA LYS A 315 -4.49 36.55 0.81
C LYS A 315 -4.54 37.16 -0.60
N ARG A 316 -5.64 37.83 -0.91
CA ARG A 316 -5.79 38.65 -2.10
C ARG A 316 -4.59 39.60 -2.17
N THR A 317 -3.78 39.52 -3.20
CA THR A 317 -3.04 40.62 -3.77
C THR A 317 -3.97 41.35 -4.74
#